data_3fc9df7d47cb3f45493adb93ae985978
#
_entry.id   3fc9df7d47cb3f45493adb93ae985978
#
_cell.length_a   1.000
_cell.length_b   1.000
_cell.length_c   1.000
_cell.angle_alpha   90.00
_cell.angle_beta   90.00
_cell.angle_gamma   90.00
#
_symmetry.space_group_name_H-M   'P 1'
#
loop_
_entity.id
_entity.type
_entity.pdbx_description
1 polymer ?
#
loop_
_entity_poly.entity_id
_entity_poly.type
_entity_poly.pdbx_seq_one_letter_code
_entity_poly.pdbx_strand_id
1 'polypeptide(L)'
;MIHPWHDVTPGDKLPQEFDCVVEIPFGSSVKYELDKSSGLIRLDRVLYSAVYYPANYGFIPQTFAEDDDPLDVLVLCQETVVPLTIIHARTVGLMTMIDQGKPDHKIIAVATEDPEFNSYHEAAEMPAHRLLMLRRFFQDYKQLEGKAVEVDDIRPASEAFPIIRDALHRYSEQRRKGFKGSKQ
;
A
#
# COMPACT_ATOMS: atom_id res chain seq x y z
N MET A 1 -9.13 -3.32 22.38
CA MET A 1 -7.86 -3.49 21.61
C MET A 1 -7.98 -2.55 20.42
N ILE A 2 -6.97 -1.75 20.12
CA ILE A 2 -6.97 -0.83 18.97
C ILE A 2 -6.79 -1.66 17.69
N HIS A 3 -7.69 -1.48 16.72
CA HIS A 3 -7.62 -2.19 15.44
C HIS A 3 -6.90 -1.32 14.40
N PRO A 4 -5.78 -1.76 13.80
CA PRO A 4 -4.96 -0.95 12.91
C PRO A 4 -5.72 -0.35 11.72
N TRP A 5 -6.67 -1.08 11.16
CA TRP A 5 -7.49 -0.60 10.03
C TRP A 5 -8.58 0.39 10.45
N HIS A 6 -9.23 0.12 11.59
CA HIS A 6 -10.47 0.81 11.94
C HIS A 6 -10.30 1.97 12.93
N ASP A 7 -9.31 1.87 13.81
CA ASP A 7 -9.14 2.81 14.94
C ASP A 7 -7.96 3.77 14.75
N VAL A 8 -7.01 3.46 13.83
CA VAL A 8 -5.96 4.41 13.44
C VAL A 8 -6.57 5.44 12.49
N THR A 9 -6.34 6.73 12.78
CA THR A 9 -6.76 7.81 11.87
C THR A 9 -5.76 7.94 10.72
N PRO A 10 -6.23 8.11 9.47
CA PRO A 10 -5.33 8.42 8.36
C PRO A 10 -4.87 9.88 8.31
N GLY A 11 -5.27 10.72 9.28
CA GLY A 11 -4.95 12.14 9.33
C GLY A 11 -5.97 13.02 8.61
N ASP A 12 -5.70 14.33 8.61
CA ASP A 12 -6.61 15.38 8.10
C ASP A 12 -6.16 16.03 6.78
N LYS A 13 -4.97 15.68 6.27
CA LYS A 13 -4.40 16.24 5.03
C LYS A 13 -4.59 15.35 3.80
N LEU A 14 -5.47 14.35 3.89
CA LEU A 14 -5.80 13.49 2.75
C LEU A 14 -6.35 14.28 1.57
N PRO A 15 -6.00 13.91 0.36
CA PRO A 15 -5.20 12.74 -0.06
C PRO A 15 -3.70 13.04 -0.22
N GLN A 16 -3.24 14.24 0.13
CA GLN A 16 -1.86 14.65 -0.10
C GLN A 16 -0.88 14.03 0.90
N GLU A 17 -1.23 14.06 2.18
CA GLU A 17 -0.45 13.44 3.25
C GLU A 17 -1.39 12.63 4.14
N PHE A 18 -0.88 11.54 4.68
CA PHE A 18 -1.65 10.60 5.50
C PHE A 18 -0.75 9.76 6.40
N ASP A 19 -1.34 9.20 7.43
CA ASP A 19 -0.74 8.13 8.23
C ASP A 19 -1.08 6.79 7.60
N CYS A 20 -0.09 5.93 7.41
CA CYS A 20 -0.27 4.56 6.94
C CYS A 20 0.29 3.56 7.95
N VAL A 21 -0.25 2.34 7.91
CA VAL A 21 0.21 1.22 8.76
C VAL A 21 0.99 0.26 7.89
N VAL A 22 2.23 -0.03 8.27
CA VAL A 22 3.10 -0.97 7.54
C VAL A 22 2.77 -2.39 7.94
N GLU A 23 2.62 -3.27 6.94
CA GLU A 23 2.48 -4.71 7.13
C GLU A 23 3.77 -5.45 6.80
N ILE A 24 4.45 -5.02 5.72
CA ILE A 24 5.62 -5.71 5.16
C ILE A 24 6.80 -4.76 5.15
N PRO A 25 7.88 -5.11 5.87
CA PRO A 25 9.11 -4.33 5.87
C PRO A 25 9.79 -4.26 4.50
N PHE A 26 10.42 -3.15 4.18
CA PHE A 26 11.35 -3.06 3.05
C PHE A 26 12.41 -4.16 3.15
N GLY A 27 12.71 -4.84 2.04
CA GLY A 27 13.68 -5.93 1.98
C GLY A 27 13.13 -7.30 2.43
N SER A 28 11.85 -7.40 2.79
CA SER A 28 11.25 -8.69 3.16
C SER A 28 10.99 -9.58 1.94
N SER A 29 11.24 -10.88 2.07
CA SER A 29 10.75 -11.93 1.17
C SER A 29 9.48 -12.61 1.70
N VAL A 30 8.96 -12.12 2.83
CA VAL A 30 7.74 -12.65 3.45
C VAL A 30 6.60 -11.68 3.18
N LYS A 31 5.47 -12.21 2.67
CA LYS A 31 4.22 -11.47 2.61
C LYS A 31 3.49 -11.63 3.94
N TYR A 32 3.27 -10.50 4.60
CA TYR A 32 2.41 -10.39 5.77
C TYR A 32 1.10 -9.72 5.37
N GLU A 33 0.05 -10.01 6.10
CA GLU A 33 -1.27 -9.39 5.94
C GLU A 33 -1.88 -9.08 7.31
N LEU A 34 -2.64 -8.01 7.39
CA LEU A 34 -3.47 -7.73 8.55
C LEU A 34 -4.59 -8.77 8.65
N ASP A 35 -4.63 -9.53 9.72
CA ASP A 35 -5.81 -10.33 10.05
C ASP A 35 -6.95 -9.39 10.45
N LYS A 36 -7.95 -9.27 9.54
CA LYS A 36 -9.05 -8.30 9.68
C LYS A 36 -9.92 -8.54 10.92
N SER A 37 -9.87 -9.72 11.49
CA SER A 37 -10.68 -10.08 12.66
C SER A 37 -9.98 -9.76 13.99
N SER A 38 -8.68 -9.97 14.05
CA SER A 38 -7.90 -9.78 15.27
C SER A 38 -7.09 -8.50 15.32
N GLY A 39 -6.82 -7.88 14.15
CA GLY A 39 -5.91 -6.74 14.03
C GLY A 39 -4.43 -7.11 14.18
N LEU A 40 -4.10 -8.39 14.18
CA LEU A 40 -2.72 -8.88 14.24
C LEU A 40 -2.14 -9.07 12.83
N ILE A 41 -0.82 -9.11 12.73
CA ILE A 41 -0.12 -9.46 11.49
C ILE A 41 -0.05 -10.99 11.36
N ARG A 42 -0.53 -11.49 10.23
CA ARG A 42 -0.48 -12.89 9.84
C ARG A 42 0.59 -13.08 8.77
N LEU A 43 1.36 -14.16 8.86
CA LEU A 43 2.17 -14.61 7.74
C LEU A 43 1.22 -15.22 6.69
N ASP A 44 1.11 -14.57 5.52
CA ASP A 44 0.39 -15.13 4.38
C ASP A 44 1.25 -16.21 3.69
N ARG A 45 2.42 -15.82 3.19
CA ARG A 45 3.38 -16.73 2.58
C ARG A 45 4.79 -16.17 2.50
N VAL A 46 5.76 -17.04 2.25
CA VAL A 46 7.08 -16.65 1.73
C VAL A 46 6.96 -16.54 0.21
N LEU A 47 7.52 -15.49 -0.38
CA LEU A 47 7.48 -15.28 -1.83
C LEU A 47 8.17 -16.45 -2.55
N TYR A 48 7.57 -16.95 -3.62
CA TYR A 48 8.12 -18.05 -4.39
C TYR A 48 9.28 -17.62 -5.29
N SER A 49 9.28 -16.37 -5.73
CA SER A 49 10.36 -15.77 -6.51
C SER A 49 11.45 -15.22 -5.61
N ALA A 50 12.69 -15.19 -6.11
CA ALA A 50 13.84 -14.62 -5.39
C ALA A 50 13.84 -13.08 -5.44
N VAL A 51 12.74 -12.48 -4.99
CA VAL A 51 12.51 -11.03 -4.95
C VAL A 51 12.21 -10.57 -3.53
N TYR A 52 12.42 -9.29 -3.27
CA TYR A 52 12.20 -8.65 -1.98
C TYR A 52 11.35 -7.40 -2.17
N TYR A 53 10.48 -7.10 -1.21
CA TYR A 53 9.68 -5.89 -1.24
C TYR A 53 10.57 -4.65 -1.37
N PRO A 54 10.36 -3.81 -2.40
CA PRO A 54 11.28 -2.71 -2.74
C PRO A 54 11.05 -1.43 -1.92
N ALA A 55 10.06 -1.44 -1.05
CA ALA A 55 9.69 -0.37 -0.12
C ALA A 55 8.97 -0.96 1.09
N ASN A 56 8.78 -0.19 2.15
CA ASN A 56 7.84 -0.57 3.19
C ASN A 56 6.43 -0.60 2.59
N TYR A 57 5.73 -1.70 2.76
CA TYR A 57 4.40 -1.93 2.18
C TYR A 57 3.36 -2.02 3.28
N GLY A 58 2.21 -1.42 3.07
CA GLY A 58 1.13 -1.46 4.02
C GLY A 58 -0.14 -0.83 3.44
N PHE A 59 -0.96 -0.24 4.26
CA PHE A 59 -2.24 0.29 3.86
C PHE A 59 -2.55 1.64 4.50
N ILE A 60 -3.46 2.38 3.89
CA ILE A 60 -4.04 3.61 4.46
C ILE A 60 -5.23 3.19 5.34
N PRO A 61 -5.22 3.50 6.66
CA PRO A 61 -6.33 3.18 7.55
C PRO A 61 -7.64 3.80 7.08
N GLN A 62 -8.77 3.19 7.47
CA GLN A 62 -10.11 3.67 7.16
C GLN A 62 -10.37 3.88 5.64
N THR A 63 -9.71 3.09 4.80
CA THR A 63 -9.97 2.99 3.36
C THR A 63 -10.55 1.62 3.01
N PHE A 64 -11.22 1.50 1.86
CA PHE A 64 -11.78 0.25 1.34
C PHE A 64 -11.66 0.25 -0.19
N ALA A 65 -10.81 -0.60 -0.73
CA ALA A 65 -10.52 -0.70 -2.16
C ALA A 65 -11.49 -1.67 -2.89
N GLU A 66 -11.26 -1.90 -4.18
CA GLU A 66 -12.16 -2.70 -5.02
C GLU A 66 -12.02 -4.21 -4.82
N ASP A 67 -10.93 -4.63 -4.19
CA ASP A 67 -10.62 -6.02 -3.84
C ASP A 67 -11.13 -6.43 -2.44
N ASP A 68 -11.90 -5.56 -1.78
CA ASP A 68 -12.42 -5.73 -0.42
C ASP A 68 -11.35 -5.61 0.69
N ASP A 69 -10.21 -5.00 0.38
CA ASP A 69 -9.09 -4.73 1.30
C ASP A 69 -8.91 -3.22 1.55
N PRO A 70 -8.17 -2.81 2.59
CA PRO A 70 -7.73 -1.43 2.70
C PRO A 70 -6.84 -1.05 1.52
N LEU A 71 -6.81 0.23 1.15
CA LEU A 71 -6.04 0.73 0.01
C LEU A 71 -4.53 0.62 0.29
N ASP A 72 -3.84 -0.11 -0.56
CA ASP A 72 -2.42 -0.39 -0.46
C ASP A 72 -1.52 0.83 -0.71
N VAL A 73 -0.42 0.91 0.02
CA VAL A 73 0.60 1.94 -0.13
C VAL A 73 2.01 1.36 -0.06
N LEU A 74 2.87 1.84 -0.96
CA LEU A 74 4.32 1.64 -0.94
C LEU A 74 4.97 2.91 -0.40
N VAL A 75 5.60 2.83 0.77
CA VAL A 75 6.27 3.97 1.40
C VAL A 75 7.76 3.86 1.21
N LEU A 76 8.31 4.75 0.39
CA LEU A 76 9.74 4.89 0.19
C LEU A 76 10.35 5.58 1.42
N CYS A 77 11.35 4.92 1.98
CA CYS A 77 12.08 5.33 3.16
C CYS A 77 13.47 4.70 3.11
N GLN A 78 14.49 5.35 3.69
CA GLN A 78 15.85 4.81 3.76
C GLN A 78 15.88 3.50 4.53
N GLU A 79 15.08 3.41 5.60
CA GLU A 79 15.12 2.31 6.55
C GLU A 79 13.91 1.39 6.43
N THR A 80 14.14 0.14 6.77
CA THR A 80 13.08 -0.82 7.01
C THR A 80 12.45 -0.56 8.38
N VAL A 81 11.13 -0.71 8.49
CA VAL A 81 10.42 -0.57 9.77
C VAL A 81 9.70 -1.87 10.13
N VAL A 82 9.46 -2.08 11.42
CA VAL A 82 8.73 -3.26 11.89
C VAL A 82 7.25 -3.20 11.50
N PRO A 83 6.57 -4.35 11.29
CA PRO A 83 5.14 -4.38 11.06
C PRO A 83 4.34 -3.66 12.15
N LEU A 84 3.22 -3.06 11.77
CA LEU A 84 2.35 -2.20 12.58
C LEU A 84 2.96 -0.84 12.93
N THR A 85 4.08 -0.45 12.35
CA THR A 85 4.58 0.93 12.45
C THR A 85 3.64 1.87 11.68
N ILE A 86 3.28 2.99 12.29
CA ILE A 86 2.60 4.10 11.63
C ILE A 86 3.67 5.01 11.02
N ILE A 87 3.57 5.28 9.71
CA ILE A 87 4.43 6.24 9.01
C ILE A 87 3.56 7.38 8.51
N HIS A 88 3.95 8.62 8.80
CA HIS A 88 3.39 9.80 8.15
C HIS A 88 4.02 9.93 6.75
N ALA A 89 3.19 9.89 5.71
CA ALA A 89 3.64 9.77 4.34
C ALA A 89 2.96 10.79 3.42
N ARG A 90 3.66 11.19 2.36
CA ARG A 90 3.15 12.05 1.29
C ARG A 90 2.95 11.23 0.03
N THR A 91 1.78 11.39 -0.60
CA THR A 91 1.49 10.82 -1.93
C THR A 91 2.41 11.46 -2.98
N VAL A 92 3.12 10.63 -3.74
CA VAL A 92 3.98 11.08 -4.85
C VAL A 92 3.63 10.41 -6.19
N GLY A 93 2.76 9.40 -6.19
CA GLY A 93 2.36 8.73 -7.43
C GLY A 93 1.33 7.64 -7.22
N LEU A 94 0.91 7.06 -8.34
CA LEU A 94 -0.01 5.93 -8.43
C LEU A 94 0.57 4.85 -9.34
N MET A 95 0.61 3.62 -8.89
CA MET A 95 0.83 2.46 -9.75
C MET A 95 -0.49 1.71 -9.91
N THR A 96 -0.97 1.64 -11.15
CA THR A 96 -2.13 0.84 -11.49
C THR A 96 -1.69 -0.56 -11.90
N MET A 97 -2.40 -1.55 -11.41
CA MET A 97 -2.17 -2.93 -11.82
C MET A 97 -3.47 -3.71 -11.85
N ILE A 98 -3.47 -4.79 -12.62
CA ILE A 98 -4.55 -5.77 -12.65
C ILE A 98 -3.99 -7.09 -12.11
N ASP A 99 -4.56 -7.54 -10.99
CA ASP A 99 -4.24 -8.83 -10.39
C ASP A 99 -5.40 -9.79 -10.59
N GLN A 100 -5.15 -10.87 -11.34
CA GLN A 100 -6.15 -11.89 -11.65
C GLN A 100 -7.48 -11.30 -12.20
N GLY A 101 -7.37 -10.25 -13.03
CA GLY A 101 -8.51 -9.59 -13.69
C GLY A 101 -9.21 -8.53 -12.84
N LYS A 102 -8.72 -8.20 -11.65
CA LYS A 102 -9.27 -7.13 -10.81
C LYS A 102 -8.29 -5.96 -10.71
N PRO A 103 -8.79 -4.71 -10.71
CA PRO A 103 -7.96 -3.55 -10.41
C PRO A 103 -7.37 -3.68 -9.00
N ASP A 104 -6.08 -3.42 -8.88
CA ASP A 104 -5.32 -3.49 -7.65
C ASP A 104 -4.33 -2.31 -7.61
N HIS A 105 -4.82 -1.15 -7.19
CA HIS A 105 -4.06 0.09 -7.19
C HIS A 105 -3.10 0.17 -6.00
N LYS A 106 -1.89 0.68 -6.24
CA LYS A 106 -0.90 0.92 -5.20
C LYS A 106 -0.55 2.41 -5.15
N ILE A 107 -0.78 3.04 -4.02
CA ILE A 107 -0.32 4.41 -3.78
C ILE A 107 1.20 4.38 -3.61
N ILE A 108 1.89 5.27 -4.29
CA ILE A 108 3.33 5.49 -4.07
C ILE A 108 3.48 6.71 -3.19
N ALA A 109 4.16 6.54 -2.06
CA ALA A 109 4.36 7.59 -1.08
C ALA A 109 5.80 7.64 -0.57
N VAL A 110 6.17 8.74 0.04
CA VAL A 110 7.45 8.93 0.73
C VAL A 110 7.21 9.24 2.19
N ALA A 111 8.08 8.74 3.08
CA ALA A 111 8.06 9.11 4.48
C ALA A 111 8.45 10.59 4.64
N THR A 112 7.60 11.40 5.27
CA THR A 112 7.81 12.86 5.39
C THR A 112 8.94 13.23 6.35
N GLU A 113 9.24 12.37 7.30
CA GLU A 113 10.32 12.56 8.28
C GLU A 113 11.66 11.97 7.81
N ASP A 114 11.74 11.44 6.59
CA ASP A 114 12.97 10.91 6.02
C ASP A 114 13.69 11.98 5.21
N PRO A 115 14.90 12.44 5.63
CA PRO A 115 15.60 13.53 4.96
C PRO A 115 16.05 13.21 3.52
N GLU A 116 16.16 11.93 3.12
CA GLU A 116 16.47 11.56 1.74
C GLU A 116 15.24 11.65 0.84
N PHE A 117 14.05 11.32 1.37
CA PHE A 117 12.83 11.21 0.56
C PHE A 117 11.86 12.38 0.72
N ASN A 118 11.94 13.17 1.79
CA ASN A 118 10.95 14.20 2.11
C ASN A 118 10.89 15.37 1.12
N SER A 119 11.88 15.53 0.25
CA SER A 119 11.91 16.56 -0.79
C SER A 119 11.13 16.19 -2.06
N TYR A 120 10.77 14.91 -2.24
CA TYR A 120 10.02 14.48 -3.42
C TYR A 120 8.53 14.77 -3.28
N HIS A 121 7.94 15.34 -4.32
CA HIS A 121 6.50 15.64 -4.45
C HIS A 121 5.84 14.85 -5.57
N GLU A 122 6.64 14.39 -6.55
CA GLU A 122 6.20 13.54 -7.65
C GLU A 122 7.16 12.36 -7.82
N ALA A 123 6.62 11.20 -8.15
CA ALA A 123 7.43 10.00 -8.41
C ALA A 123 8.45 10.24 -9.54
N ALA A 124 8.09 11.05 -10.54
CA ALA A 124 8.97 11.36 -11.66
C ALA A 124 10.24 12.16 -11.28
N GLU A 125 10.28 12.75 -10.08
CA GLU A 125 11.47 13.44 -9.55
C GLU A 125 12.53 12.45 -9.04
N MET A 126 12.13 11.20 -8.80
CA MET A 126 13.04 10.16 -8.30
C MET A 126 13.92 9.58 -9.43
N PRO A 127 15.06 8.97 -9.08
CA PRO A 127 15.83 8.22 -10.06
C PRO A 127 14.97 7.18 -10.77
N ALA A 128 14.99 7.19 -12.11
CA ALA A 128 14.14 6.30 -12.94
C ALA A 128 14.31 4.81 -12.58
N HIS A 129 15.53 4.41 -12.19
CA HIS A 129 15.78 3.03 -11.77
C HIS A 129 14.97 2.63 -10.52
N ARG A 130 14.72 3.55 -9.58
CA ARG A 130 13.89 3.28 -8.41
C ARG A 130 12.46 2.90 -8.82
N LEU A 131 11.88 3.65 -9.75
CA LEU A 131 10.53 3.38 -10.26
C LEU A 131 10.47 2.06 -11.04
N LEU A 132 11.50 1.76 -11.83
CA LEU A 132 11.61 0.47 -12.53
C LEU A 132 11.67 -0.70 -11.55
N MET A 133 12.38 -0.58 -10.44
CA MET A 133 12.44 -1.63 -9.40
C MET A 133 11.06 -1.88 -8.76
N LEU A 134 10.29 -0.82 -8.45
CA LEU A 134 8.93 -0.95 -7.92
C LEU A 134 8.06 -1.75 -8.89
N ARG A 135 8.02 -1.36 -10.17
CA ARG A 135 7.23 -2.05 -11.18
C ARG A 135 7.67 -3.50 -11.38
N ARG A 136 8.99 -3.72 -11.50
CA ARG A 136 9.55 -5.04 -11.76
C ARG A 136 9.22 -6.02 -10.64
N PHE A 137 9.24 -5.58 -9.39
CA PHE A 137 8.84 -6.41 -8.27
C PHE A 137 7.43 -6.99 -8.47
N PHE A 138 6.43 -6.15 -8.79
CA PHE A 138 5.06 -6.60 -8.99
C PHE A 138 4.87 -7.43 -10.26
N GLN A 139 5.70 -7.27 -11.26
CA GLN A 139 5.71 -8.14 -12.44
C GLN A 139 6.23 -9.54 -12.12
N ASP A 140 7.16 -9.67 -11.19
CA ASP A 140 7.87 -10.92 -10.91
C ASP A 140 7.35 -11.71 -9.69
N TYR A 141 6.78 -11.03 -8.68
CA TYR A 141 6.55 -11.62 -7.36
C TYR A 141 5.56 -12.80 -7.36
N LYS A 142 4.65 -12.89 -8.34
CA LYS A 142 3.68 -13.97 -8.52
C LYS A 142 4.00 -14.90 -9.71
N GLN A 143 5.10 -14.69 -10.42
CA GLN A 143 5.45 -15.49 -11.60
C GLN A 143 5.53 -16.99 -11.31
N LEU A 144 6.23 -17.38 -10.25
CA LEU A 144 6.37 -18.78 -9.85
C LEU A 144 5.09 -19.36 -9.19
N GLU A 145 4.13 -18.50 -8.87
CA GLU A 145 2.79 -18.92 -8.42
C GLU A 145 1.85 -19.21 -9.61
N GLY A 146 2.29 -18.94 -10.84
CA GLY A 146 1.48 -19.13 -12.05
C GLY A 146 0.33 -18.12 -12.18
N LYS A 147 0.40 -16.99 -11.49
CA LYS A 147 -0.63 -15.94 -11.49
C LYS A 147 -0.19 -14.79 -12.40
N ALA A 148 -1.08 -14.40 -13.30
CA ALA A 148 -0.84 -13.26 -14.18
C ALA A 148 -1.10 -11.93 -13.46
N VAL A 149 -0.16 -11.00 -13.59
CA VAL A 149 -0.26 -9.62 -13.12
C VAL A 149 0.13 -8.70 -14.26
N GLU A 150 -0.68 -7.69 -14.52
CA GLU A 150 -0.38 -6.61 -15.47
C GLU A 150 -0.08 -5.35 -14.67
N VAL A 151 1.07 -4.74 -14.90
CA VAL A 151 1.53 -3.55 -14.16
C VAL A 151 1.80 -2.42 -15.13
N ASP A 152 1.07 -1.33 -14.98
CA ASP A 152 1.24 -0.11 -15.78
C ASP A 152 2.44 0.75 -15.32
N ASP A 153 2.65 1.86 -16.03
CA ASP A 153 3.59 2.90 -15.61
C ASP A 153 3.09 3.61 -14.34
N ILE A 154 4.06 4.11 -13.56
CA ILE A 154 3.75 4.94 -12.39
C ILE A 154 3.26 6.30 -12.89
N ARG A 155 2.08 6.71 -12.40
CA ARG A 155 1.38 7.93 -12.77
C ARG A 155 1.59 9.03 -11.73
N PRO A 156 1.33 10.32 -12.08
CA PRO A 156 1.48 11.44 -11.15
C PRO A 156 0.64 11.31 -9.87
N ALA A 157 1.05 11.99 -8.81
CA ALA A 157 0.34 12.03 -7.52
C ALA A 157 -1.12 12.47 -7.66
N SER A 158 -1.40 13.41 -8.58
CA SER A 158 -2.77 13.91 -8.84
C SER A 158 -3.75 12.83 -9.27
N GLU A 159 -3.28 11.74 -9.91
CA GLU A 159 -4.13 10.59 -10.29
C GLU A 159 -4.40 9.64 -9.11
N ALA A 160 -3.58 9.65 -8.07
CA ALA A 160 -3.83 8.90 -6.83
C ALA A 160 -4.94 9.54 -5.98
N PHE A 161 -5.11 10.86 -6.04
CA PHE A 161 -6.03 11.58 -5.16
C PHE A 161 -7.51 11.14 -5.25
N PRO A 162 -8.10 10.95 -6.46
CA PRO A 162 -9.45 10.43 -6.56
C PRO A 162 -9.55 9.00 -6.01
N ILE A 163 -8.56 8.13 -6.23
CA ILE A 163 -8.55 6.76 -5.73
C ILE A 163 -8.59 6.73 -4.19
N ILE A 164 -7.77 7.56 -3.54
CA ILE A 164 -7.75 7.68 -2.08
C ILE A 164 -9.11 8.18 -1.56
N ARG A 165 -9.70 9.21 -2.18
CA ARG A 165 -11.02 9.74 -1.78
C ARG A 165 -12.13 8.71 -1.93
N ASP A 166 -12.14 7.97 -3.03
CA ASP A 166 -13.11 6.92 -3.29
C ASP A 166 -12.99 5.78 -2.26
N ALA A 167 -11.77 5.36 -1.93
CA ALA A 167 -11.53 4.34 -0.93
C ALA A 167 -12.00 4.76 0.47
N LEU A 168 -11.80 6.02 0.87
CA LEU A 168 -12.34 6.59 2.11
C LEU A 168 -13.87 6.62 2.11
N HIS A 169 -14.48 7.03 0.99
CA HIS A 169 -15.93 7.07 0.85
C HIS A 169 -16.52 5.65 0.96
N ARG A 170 -15.97 4.69 0.23
CA ARG A 170 -16.38 3.28 0.29
C ARG A 170 -16.25 2.71 1.71
N TYR A 171 -15.16 3.02 2.42
CA TYR A 171 -15.00 2.60 3.82
C TYR A 171 -16.12 3.16 4.70
N SER A 172 -16.43 4.45 4.59
CA SER A 172 -17.49 5.08 5.37
C SER A 172 -18.86 4.44 5.12
N GLU A 173 -19.14 4.07 3.87
CA GLU A 173 -20.36 3.35 3.50
C GLU A 173 -20.41 1.93 4.08
N GLN A 174 -19.29 1.18 3.98
CA GLN A 174 -19.20 -0.16 4.54
C GLN A 174 -19.35 -0.15 6.05
N ARG A 175 -18.76 0.82 6.73
CA ARG A 175 -18.89 1.00 8.18
C ARG A 175 -20.35 1.25 8.60
N ARG A 176 -21.09 2.06 7.85
CA ARG A 176 -22.56 2.28 8.09
C ARG A 176 -23.37 1.01 7.88
N LYS A 177 -22.98 0.15 6.95
CA LYS A 177 -23.64 -1.14 6.66
C LYS A 177 -23.21 -2.25 7.61
N GLY A 178 -22.24 -2.00 8.52
CA GLY A 178 -21.73 -2.95 9.51
C GLY A 178 -20.80 -4.01 8.95
N PHE A 179 -19.92 -3.66 8.00
CA PHE A 179 -18.97 -4.58 7.35
C PHE A 179 -19.55 -5.98 7.12
N LYS A 180 -20.63 -6.08 6.34
CA LYS A 180 -21.27 -7.36 6.05
C LYS A 180 -20.32 -8.23 5.21
N GLY A 181 -19.73 -9.21 5.88
CA GLY A 181 -19.19 -10.41 5.25
C GLY A 181 -17.77 -10.35 4.72
N SER A 182 -16.78 -10.05 5.52
CA SER A 182 -15.47 -10.70 5.31
C SER A 182 -15.64 -12.16 5.74
N LYS A 183 -15.99 -13.04 4.79
CA LYS A 183 -15.89 -14.48 5.00
C LYS A 183 -14.40 -14.80 5.14
N GLN A 184 -14.10 -15.51 6.22
CA GLN A 184 -12.82 -16.17 6.54
C GLN A 184 -12.25 -16.93 5.35
#